data_8a09a3553ab172479290da6a1f406882
#
_entry.id   8a09a3553ab172479290da6a1f406882
#
_cell.length_a   1.000
_cell.length_b   1.000
_cell.length_c   1.000
_cell.angle_alpha   90.00
_cell.angle_beta   90.00
_cell.angle_gamma   90.00
#
_symmetry.space_group_name_H-M   'P 1'
#
loop_
_entity.id
_entity.type
_entity.pdbx_description
1 polymer ?
#
loop_
_entity_poly.entity_id
_entity_poly.type
_entity_poly.pdbx_seq_one_letter_code
_entity_poly.pdbx_strand_id
1 'polypeptide(L)'
;MCVSTYSPLILHETCEGIQRFDVRDQMLADRQIELAGPIDASSVACAARCLLHLQKCDPQAPVTLFINSPGGEVQSGLALYDVMRAISCPVHTVCIGTAASMAALLFVAGDRRDMLPHSRVMIHDPLIGSMGGSALSVKARADDLMRIRDITAAVIAEHTGMTLNQVFQLTAQDTYFEAEAAVEAGLADRVIHEL
;
A
#
# COMPACT_ATOMS: atom_id res chain seq x y z
N MET A 1 19.25 2.02 -14.11
CA MET A 1 20.34 1.80 -13.15
C MET A 1 19.71 1.36 -11.85
N CYS A 2 19.91 0.11 -11.47
CA CYS A 2 19.45 -0.37 -10.17
C CYS A 2 20.35 0.28 -9.12
N VAL A 3 19.85 1.25 -8.38
CA VAL A 3 20.54 1.76 -7.20
C VAL A 3 20.54 0.60 -6.21
N SER A 4 21.70 -0.03 -6.03
CA SER A 4 21.90 -1.00 -4.96
C SER A 4 21.64 -0.27 -3.65
N THR A 5 20.46 -0.41 -3.11
CA THR A 5 20.15 0.08 -1.77
C THR A 5 20.99 -0.77 -0.83
N TYR A 6 22.07 -0.18 -0.32
CA TYR A 6 22.87 -0.80 0.73
C TYR A 6 21.99 -0.92 1.98
N SER A 7 21.68 -2.16 2.33
CA SER A 7 21.01 -2.43 3.60
C SER A 7 22.06 -2.66 4.67
N PRO A 8 22.06 -1.92 5.78
CA PRO A 8 23.02 -2.12 6.85
C PRO A 8 22.81 -3.50 7.50
N LEU A 9 23.90 -4.11 7.95
CA LEU A 9 23.87 -5.38 8.66
C LEU A 9 23.84 -5.15 10.15
N ILE A 10 22.95 -5.86 10.85
CA ILE A 10 22.91 -5.95 12.30
C ILE A 10 23.79 -7.15 12.71
N LEU A 11 24.64 -6.95 13.69
CA LEU A 11 25.47 -8.01 14.28
C LEU A 11 24.88 -8.41 15.62
N HIS A 12 24.47 -9.67 15.74
CA HIS A 12 24.03 -10.27 16.99
C HIS A 12 25.13 -11.21 17.49
N GLU A 13 25.61 -11.00 18.70
CA GLU A 13 26.48 -11.92 19.41
C GLU A 13 25.62 -12.97 20.11
N THR A 14 25.83 -14.24 19.78
CA THR A 14 25.12 -15.39 20.34
C THR A 14 26.13 -16.35 20.96
N CYS A 15 25.66 -17.31 21.74
CA CYS A 15 26.50 -18.37 22.29
C CYS A 15 27.18 -19.24 21.20
N GLU A 16 26.71 -19.20 19.96
CA GLU A 16 27.24 -19.91 18.81
C GLU A 16 28.17 -19.03 17.94
N GLY A 17 28.34 -17.75 18.29
CA GLY A 17 29.16 -16.78 17.55
C GLY A 17 28.38 -15.57 17.05
N ILE A 18 28.97 -14.81 16.12
CA ILE A 18 28.37 -13.60 15.55
C ILE A 18 27.48 -14.00 14.37
N GLN A 19 26.19 -13.69 14.49
CA GLN A 19 25.23 -13.80 13.40
C GLN A 19 25.02 -12.42 12.75
N ARG A 20 24.80 -12.43 11.42
CA ARG A 20 24.58 -11.21 10.64
C ARG A 20 23.18 -11.26 10.04
N PHE A 21 22.42 -10.19 10.27
CA PHE A 21 21.06 -10.01 9.75
C PHE A 21 20.98 -8.73 8.93
N ASP A 22 20.21 -8.75 7.85
CA ASP A 22 19.76 -7.53 7.19
C ASP A 22 18.76 -6.81 8.12
N VAL A 23 18.73 -5.48 8.10
CA VAL A 23 17.72 -4.70 8.87
C VAL A 23 16.31 -5.15 8.52
N ARG A 24 16.06 -5.51 7.26
CA ARG A 24 14.75 -6.01 6.82
C ARG A 24 14.39 -7.37 7.42
N ASP A 25 15.38 -8.23 7.69
CA ASP A 25 15.14 -9.49 8.39
C ASP A 25 14.70 -9.23 9.84
N GLN A 26 15.30 -8.23 10.50
CA GLN A 26 14.89 -7.82 11.84
C GLN A 26 13.50 -7.17 11.81
N MET A 27 13.23 -6.27 10.89
CA MET A 27 11.90 -5.68 10.72
C MET A 27 10.84 -6.77 10.52
N LEU A 28 11.11 -7.78 9.70
CA LEU A 28 10.19 -8.90 9.51
C LEU A 28 9.98 -9.69 10.80
N ALA A 29 11.06 -9.94 11.58
CA ALA A 29 10.94 -10.58 12.90
C ALA A 29 10.07 -9.77 13.86
N ASP A 30 10.13 -8.44 13.78
CA ASP A 30 9.31 -7.50 14.54
C ASP A 30 7.92 -7.26 13.91
N ARG A 31 7.54 -8.10 12.93
CA ARG A 31 6.27 -8.05 12.20
C ARG A 31 6.05 -6.74 11.44
N GLN A 32 7.12 -6.17 10.92
CA GLN A 32 7.14 -4.94 10.14
C GLN A 32 7.53 -5.23 8.70
N ILE A 33 6.79 -4.64 7.76
CA ILE A 33 7.03 -4.77 6.32
C ILE A 33 7.10 -3.36 5.72
N GLU A 34 8.05 -3.14 4.82
CA GLU A 34 8.15 -1.89 4.08
C GLU A 34 7.64 -2.08 2.63
N LEU A 35 6.74 -1.19 2.21
CA LEU A 35 6.30 -1.04 0.82
C LEU A 35 6.77 0.32 0.31
N ALA A 36 8.00 0.34 -0.22
CA ALA A 36 8.63 1.55 -0.73
C ALA A 36 8.83 1.49 -2.26
N GLY A 37 8.76 2.67 -2.91
CA GLY A 37 8.90 2.79 -4.37
C GLY A 37 7.67 2.32 -5.15
N PRO A 38 7.82 2.07 -6.47
CA PRO A 38 6.70 1.68 -7.32
C PRO A 38 6.07 0.34 -6.94
N ILE A 39 4.74 0.27 -7.05
CA ILE A 39 3.99 -0.98 -6.92
C ILE A 39 4.04 -1.72 -8.25
N ASP A 40 4.64 -2.89 -8.22
CA ASP A 40 4.75 -3.82 -9.34
C ASP A 40 4.65 -5.28 -8.86
N ALA A 41 4.70 -6.22 -9.78
CA ALA A 41 4.62 -7.65 -9.47
C ALA A 41 5.72 -8.11 -8.48
N SER A 42 6.90 -7.49 -8.49
CA SER A 42 8.03 -7.86 -7.62
C SER A 42 7.83 -7.37 -6.19
N SER A 43 7.49 -6.08 -6.02
CA SER A 43 7.23 -5.47 -4.71
C SER A 43 6.03 -6.13 -4.02
N VAL A 44 4.96 -6.39 -4.78
CA VAL A 44 3.77 -7.10 -4.29
C VAL A 44 4.08 -8.54 -3.89
N ALA A 45 4.82 -9.29 -4.71
CA ALA A 45 5.18 -10.66 -4.38
C ALA A 45 6.05 -10.74 -3.12
N CYS A 46 6.90 -9.74 -2.87
CA CYS A 46 7.68 -9.64 -1.64
C CYS A 46 6.76 -9.39 -0.43
N ALA A 47 5.94 -8.35 -0.46
CA ALA A 47 5.03 -8.00 0.63
C ALA A 47 4.04 -9.13 0.94
N ALA A 48 3.44 -9.74 -0.08
CA ALA A 48 2.51 -10.86 0.08
C ALA A 48 3.16 -12.07 0.76
N ARG A 49 4.39 -12.45 0.37
CA ARG A 49 5.13 -13.54 1.04
C ARG A 49 5.39 -13.24 2.51
N CYS A 50 5.74 -12.00 2.84
CA CYS A 50 5.95 -11.58 4.22
C CYS A 50 4.64 -11.67 5.03
N LEU A 51 3.54 -11.16 4.51
CA LEU A 51 2.22 -11.24 5.15
C LEU A 51 1.79 -12.69 5.41
N LEU A 52 1.89 -13.55 4.40
CA LEU A 52 1.55 -14.97 4.51
C LEU A 52 2.46 -15.72 5.49
N HIS A 53 3.74 -15.38 5.55
CA HIS A 53 4.67 -15.93 6.53
C HIS A 53 4.30 -15.50 7.96
N LEU A 54 4.07 -14.21 8.18
CA LEU A 54 3.73 -13.66 9.50
C LEU A 54 2.39 -14.18 10.02
N GLN A 55 1.38 -14.34 9.14
CA GLN A 55 0.14 -15.01 9.48
C GLN A 55 0.37 -16.44 9.97
N LYS A 56 1.26 -17.19 9.30
CA LYS A 56 1.57 -18.57 9.70
C LYS A 56 2.28 -18.62 11.05
N CYS A 57 3.12 -17.64 11.38
CA CYS A 57 3.82 -17.56 12.66
C CYS A 57 2.87 -17.23 13.80
N ASP A 58 2.01 -16.23 13.64
CA ASP A 58 0.97 -15.86 14.61
C ASP A 58 -0.20 -15.17 13.89
N PRO A 59 -1.35 -15.84 13.76
CA PRO A 59 -2.51 -15.29 13.03
C PRO A 59 -3.27 -14.22 13.82
N GLN A 60 -2.94 -13.95 15.08
CA GLN A 60 -3.63 -12.95 15.91
C GLN A 60 -2.81 -11.67 16.11
N ALA A 61 -1.50 -11.75 16.03
CA ALA A 61 -0.65 -10.60 16.22
C ALA A 61 -0.68 -9.67 14.99
N PRO A 62 -0.79 -8.35 15.19
CA PRO A 62 -0.84 -7.39 14.09
C PRO A 62 0.47 -7.36 13.31
N VAL A 63 0.35 -6.97 12.03
CA VAL A 63 1.50 -6.68 11.15
C VAL A 63 1.46 -5.20 10.82
N THR A 64 2.60 -4.52 10.89
CA THR A 64 2.74 -3.12 10.48
C THR A 64 3.28 -3.06 9.04
N LEU A 65 2.55 -2.40 8.16
CA LEU A 65 2.95 -2.12 6.79
C LEU A 65 3.29 -0.63 6.62
N PHE A 66 4.58 -0.32 6.58
CA PHE A 66 5.06 1.03 6.29
C PHE A 66 4.97 1.32 4.79
N ILE A 67 4.35 2.43 4.42
CA ILE A 67 4.10 2.80 3.03
C ILE A 67 4.79 4.11 2.70
N ASN A 68 5.63 4.07 1.65
CA ASN A 68 6.20 5.25 1.00
C ASN A 68 6.31 4.97 -0.51
N SER A 69 5.21 5.17 -1.23
CA SER A 69 5.08 4.72 -2.60
C SER A 69 4.27 5.71 -3.46
N PRO A 70 4.71 5.98 -4.68
CA PRO A 70 3.93 6.75 -5.67
C PRO A 70 2.75 5.97 -6.26
N GLY A 71 2.54 4.70 -5.87
CA GLY A 71 1.61 3.80 -6.54
C GLY A 71 2.26 3.00 -7.67
N GLY A 72 1.47 2.52 -8.61
CA GLY A 72 1.95 1.70 -9.71
C GLY A 72 0.87 0.83 -10.35
N GLU A 73 1.20 -0.42 -10.66
CA GLU A 73 0.31 -1.34 -11.36
C GLU A 73 -0.93 -1.69 -10.52
N VAL A 74 -2.10 -1.36 -11.05
CA VAL A 74 -3.37 -1.58 -10.35
C VAL A 74 -3.61 -3.07 -10.09
N GLN A 75 -3.37 -3.94 -11.08
CA GLN A 75 -3.61 -5.37 -10.93
C GLN A 75 -2.71 -6.00 -9.87
N SER A 76 -1.43 -5.61 -9.82
CA SER A 76 -0.50 -6.04 -8.77
C SER A 76 -0.95 -5.54 -7.40
N GLY A 77 -1.36 -4.28 -7.29
CA GLY A 77 -1.85 -3.72 -6.04
C GLY A 77 -3.14 -4.38 -5.55
N LEU A 78 -4.10 -4.66 -6.42
CA LEU A 78 -5.32 -5.39 -6.06
C LEU A 78 -5.01 -6.81 -5.55
N ALA A 79 -4.01 -7.49 -6.12
CA ALA A 79 -3.57 -8.79 -5.61
C ALA A 79 -3.03 -8.69 -4.17
N LEU A 80 -2.29 -7.63 -3.83
CA LEU A 80 -1.84 -7.41 -2.45
C LEU A 80 -3.01 -7.04 -1.53
N TYR A 81 -3.95 -6.22 -2.00
CA TYR A 81 -5.19 -5.90 -1.30
C TYR A 81 -5.94 -7.19 -0.92
N ASP A 82 -6.15 -8.09 -1.88
CA ASP A 82 -6.83 -9.36 -1.64
C ASP A 82 -6.08 -10.21 -0.60
N VAL A 83 -4.75 -10.24 -0.62
CA VAL A 83 -3.95 -10.92 0.42
C VAL A 83 -4.16 -10.27 1.79
N MET A 84 -4.12 -8.93 1.88
CA MET A 84 -4.35 -8.21 3.14
C MET A 84 -5.74 -8.53 3.71
N ARG A 85 -6.76 -8.68 2.86
CA ARG A 85 -8.14 -9.00 3.28
C ARG A 85 -8.35 -10.48 3.59
N ALA A 86 -7.55 -11.37 3.01
CA ALA A 86 -7.68 -12.82 3.19
C ALA A 86 -6.96 -13.36 4.44
N ILE A 87 -5.95 -12.65 4.94
CA ILE A 87 -5.23 -13.05 6.15
C ILE A 87 -6.03 -12.73 7.42
N SER A 88 -5.76 -13.47 8.50
CA SER A 88 -6.47 -13.31 9.78
C SER A 88 -5.81 -12.28 10.70
N CYS A 89 -4.49 -12.07 10.57
CA CYS A 89 -3.79 -11.09 11.38
C CYS A 89 -4.15 -9.67 10.94
N PRO A 90 -4.41 -8.74 11.89
CA PRO A 90 -4.68 -7.35 11.55
C PRO A 90 -3.49 -6.70 10.82
N VAL A 91 -3.77 -5.93 9.77
CA VAL A 91 -2.75 -5.17 9.05
C VAL A 91 -2.87 -3.69 9.40
N HIS A 92 -1.89 -3.16 10.12
CA HIS A 92 -1.78 -1.74 10.42
C HIS A 92 -0.94 -1.06 9.35
N THR A 93 -1.49 -0.10 8.66
CA THR A 93 -0.77 0.67 7.65
C THR A 93 -0.27 1.99 8.23
N VAL A 94 0.97 2.35 7.92
CA VAL A 94 1.59 3.60 8.36
C VAL A 94 2.17 4.32 7.16
N CYS A 95 1.63 5.49 6.84
CA CYS A 95 2.19 6.35 5.79
C CYS A 95 3.38 7.14 6.36
N ILE A 96 4.60 6.85 5.86
CA ILE A 96 5.85 7.48 6.32
C ILE A 96 6.39 8.54 5.35
N GLY A 97 5.68 8.83 4.28
CA GLY A 97 6.05 9.84 3.29
C GLY A 97 4.90 10.07 2.34
N THR A 98 4.76 9.23 1.34
CA THR A 98 3.67 9.35 0.37
C THR A 98 2.96 8.01 0.19
N ALA A 99 1.65 8.02 0.24
CA ALA A 99 0.80 6.94 -0.23
C ALA A 99 -0.05 7.47 -1.39
N ALA A 100 0.39 7.25 -2.64
CA ALA A 100 -0.28 7.81 -3.80
C ALA A 100 -0.89 6.73 -4.71
N SER A 101 -2.03 7.04 -5.36
CA SER A 101 -2.63 6.17 -6.36
C SER A 101 -2.92 4.77 -5.78
N MET A 102 -2.38 3.72 -6.38
CA MET A 102 -2.56 2.34 -5.88
C MET A 102 -2.02 2.15 -4.45
N ALA A 103 -0.99 2.89 -4.03
CA ALA A 103 -0.51 2.85 -2.65
C ALA A 103 -1.49 3.50 -1.66
N ALA A 104 -2.25 4.51 -2.07
CA ALA A 104 -3.32 5.08 -1.27
C ALA A 104 -4.43 4.04 -1.01
N LEU A 105 -4.79 3.25 -2.02
CA LEU A 105 -5.75 2.16 -1.88
C LEU A 105 -5.27 1.12 -0.87
N LEU A 106 -4.00 0.69 -0.95
CA LEU A 106 -3.43 -0.23 0.04
C LEU A 106 -3.34 0.38 1.44
N PHE A 107 -3.07 1.69 1.53
CA PHE A 107 -3.04 2.40 2.80
C PHE A 107 -4.41 2.42 3.48
N VAL A 108 -5.46 2.80 2.74
CA VAL A 108 -6.82 2.88 3.31
C VAL A 108 -7.40 1.50 3.64
N ALA A 109 -6.88 0.43 3.05
CA ALA A 109 -7.28 -0.94 3.31
C ALA A 109 -6.77 -1.53 4.64
N GLY A 110 -5.90 -0.81 5.36
CA GLY A 110 -5.44 -1.22 6.69
C GLY A 110 -6.55 -1.24 7.72
N ASP A 111 -6.48 -2.19 8.66
CA ASP A 111 -7.39 -2.26 9.81
C ASP A 111 -7.19 -1.11 10.79
N ARG A 112 -6.03 -0.49 10.76
CA ARG A 112 -5.66 0.77 11.39
C ARG A 112 -4.70 1.52 10.46
N ARG A 113 -4.89 2.84 10.31
CA ARG A 113 -4.23 3.68 9.33
C ARG A 113 -3.64 4.91 10.00
N ASP A 114 -2.33 4.86 10.23
CA ASP A 114 -1.59 5.95 10.88
C ASP A 114 -0.80 6.75 9.83
N MET A 115 -0.62 8.05 10.08
CA MET A 115 0.18 8.93 9.23
C MET A 115 1.21 9.68 10.06
N LEU A 116 2.44 9.83 9.51
CA LEU A 116 3.40 10.79 10.06
C LEU A 116 3.00 12.22 9.67
N PRO A 117 3.40 13.26 10.46
CA PRO A 117 2.89 14.64 10.28
C PRO A 117 3.16 15.27 8.91
N HIS A 118 4.23 14.87 8.24
CA HIS A 118 4.61 15.40 6.91
C HIS A 118 4.33 14.41 5.78
N SER A 119 3.59 13.35 6.07
CA SER A 119 3.15 12.41 5.04
C SER A 119 1.88 12.88 4.35
N ARG A 120 1.63 12.35 3.16
CA ARG A 120 0.44 12.69 2.37
C ARG A 120 -0.14 11.49 1.65
N VAL A 121 -1.44 11.54 1.45
CA VAL A 121 -2.18 10.60 0.62
C VAL A 121 -2.60 11.29 -0.68
N MET A 122 -2.52 10.60 -1.82
CA MET A 122 -3.05 11.09 -3.09
C MET A 122 -3.94 10.04 -3.73
N ILE A 123 -5.13 10.45 -4.11
CA ILE A 123 -6.08 9.61 -4.84
C ILE A 123 -6.41 10.22 -6.19
N HIS A 124 -6.53 9.37 -7.19
CA HIS A 124 -6.96 9.72 -8.54
C HIS A 124 -7.58 8.51 -9.25
N ASP A 125 -8.29 8.74 -10.36
CA ASP A 125 -8.76 7.67 -11.23
C ASP A 125 -7.59 6.89 -11.84
N PRO A 126 -7.75 5.58 -12.10
CA PRO A 126 -6.71 4.79 -12.74
C PRO A 126 -6.37 5.35 -14.12
N LEU A 127 -5.08 5.45 -14.39
CA LEU A 127 -4.57 5.99 -15.65
C LEU A 127 -4.16 4.85 -16.59
N ILE A 128 -4.37 5.06 -17.87
CA ILE A 128 -3.80 4.25 -18.91
C ILE A 128 -2.87 5.13 -19.77
N GLY A 129 -1.73 4.59 -20.12
CA GLY A 129 -0.82 5.27 -21.06
C GLY A 129 -1.43 5.39 -22.46
N SER A 130 -0.59 5.62 -23.47
CA SER A 130 -1.06 5.70 -24.86
C SER A 130 -1.78 4.42 -25.28
N MET A 131 -2.98 4.58 -25.85
CA MET A 131 -3.75 3.50 -26.45
C MET A 131 -3.62 3.53 -27.96
N GLY A 132 -3.29 2.37 -28.55
CA GLY A 132 -3.30 2.17 -29.99
C GLY A 132 -3.99 0.86 -30.36
N GLY A 133 -4.40 0.71 -31.62
CA GLY A 133 -5.04 -0.50 -32.12
C GLY A 133 -6.32 -0.22 -32.92
N SER A 134 -7.09 -1.29 -33.21
CA SER A 134 -8.40 -1.15 -33.84
C SER A 134 -9.42 -0.46 -32.93
N ALA A 135 -10.49 0.08 -33.50
CA ALA A 135 -11.56 0.72 -32.73
C ALA A 135 -12.15 -0.21 -31.65
N LEU A 136 -12.32 -1.50 -31.96
CA LEU A 136 -12.81 -2.48 -30.99
C LEU A 136 -11.81 -2.74 -29.87
N SER A 137 -10.50 -2.78 -30.17
CA SER A 137 -9.45 -2.95 -29.16
C SER A 137 -9.38 -1.73 -28.23
N VAL A 138 -9.47 -0.52 -28.77
CA VAL A 138 -9.49 0.72 -27.99
C VAL A 138 -10.72 0.75 -27.08
N LYS A 139 -11.90 0.41 -27.64
CA LYS A 139 -13.14 0.36 -26.85
C LYS A 139 -13.03 -0.66 -25.71
N ALA A 140 -12.57 -1.88 -25.97
CA ALA A 140 -12.44 -2.92 -24.95
C ALA A 140 -11.51 -2.49 -23.79
N ARG A 141 -10.40 -1.80 -24.10
CA ARG A 141 -9.49 -1.26 -23.06
C ARG A 141 -10.11 -0.12 -22.27
N ALA A 142 -10.89 0.74 -22.92
CA ALA A 142 -11.61 1.81 -22.22
C ALA A 142 -12.69 1.24 -21.30
N ASP A 143 -13.44 0.24 -21.74
CA ASP A 143 -14.44 -0.45 -20.92
C ASP A 143 -13.77 -1.15 -19.70
N ASP A 144 -12.60 -1.78 -19.88
CA ASP A 144 -11.84 -2.38 -18.77
C ASP A 144 -11.30 -1.33 -17.79
N LEU A 145 -10.81 -0.18 -18.29
CA LEU A 145 -10.37 0.92 -17.43
C LEU A 145 -11.52 1.46 -16.58
N MET A 146 -12.72 1.60 -17.15
CA MET A 146 -13.91 2.02 -16.40
C MET A 146 -14.28 0.99 -15.33
N ARG A 147 -14.20 -0.30 -15.63
CA ARG A 147 -14.41 -1.36 -14.64
C ARG A 147 -13.40 -1.30 -13.49
N ILE A 148 -12.11 -1.06 -13.80
CA ILE A 148 -11.05 -0.89 -12.80
C ILE A 148 -11.32 0.34 -11.93
N ARG A 149 -11.75 1.46 -12.53
CA ARG A 149 -12.16 2.67 -11.83
C ARG A 149 -13.25 2.38 -10.80
N ASP A 150 -14.28 1.65 -11.19
CA ASP A 150 -15.39 1.31 -10.30
C ASP A 150 -14.92 0.41 -9.13
N ILE A 151 -14.03 -0.56 -9.40
CA ILE A 151 -13.45 -1.42 -8.37
C ILE A 151 -12.62 -0.61 -7.37
N THR A 152 -11.70 0.23 -7.85
CA THR A 152 -10.83 1.01 -6.97
C THR A 152 -11.61 2.05 -6.16
N ALA A 153 -12.63 2.68 -6.76
CA ALA A 153 -13.51 3.59 -6.04
C ALA A 153 -14.34 2.88 -4.97
N ALA A 154 -14.82 1.65 -5.26
CA ALA A 154 -15.56 0.85 -4.28
C ALA A 154 -14.69 0.48 -3.08
N VAL A 155 -13.43 0.09 -3.29
CA VAL A 155 -12.49 -0.20 -2.22
C VAL A 155 -12.26 1.05 -1.34
N ILE A 156 -12.01 2.22 -1.94
CA ILE A 156 -11.83 3.46 -1.17
C ILE A 156 -13.10 3.77 -0.36
N ALA A 157 -14.28 3.69 -0.98
CA ALA A 157 -15.55 3.96 -0.31
C ALA A 157 -15.81 3.02 0.88
N GLU A 158 -15.51 1.72 0.71
CA GLU A 158 -15.67 0.70 1.76
C GLU A 158 -14.85 1.02 3.01
N HIS A 159 -13.61 1.51 2.83
CA HIS A 159 -12.68 1.73 3.94
C HIS A 159 -12.71 3.14 4.54
N THR A 160 -13.30 4.11 3.85
CA THR A 160 -13.28 5.52 4.29
C THR A 160 -14.63 6.04 4.79
N GLY A 161 -15.70 5.30 4.54
CA GLY A 161 -17.08 5.76 4.81
C GLY A 161 -17.59 6.81 3.81
N MET A 162 -16.81 7.16 2.78
CA MET A 162 -17.27 8.02 1.69
C MET A 162 -18.29 7.28 0.81
N THR A 163 -19.21 8.02 0.24
CA THR A 163 -20.06 7.49 -0.84
C THR A 163 -19.26 7.34 -2.13
N LEU A 164 -19.65 6.41 -3.00
CA LEU A 164 -19.03 6.25 -4.33
C LEU A 164 -18.96 7.56 -5.13
N ASN A 165 -20.05 8.38 -5.04
CA ASN A 165 -20.06 9.67 -5.75
C ASN A 165 -19.03 10.66 -5.20
N GLN A 166 -18.79 10.69 -3.88
CA GLN A 166 -17.71 11.50 -3.29
C GLN A 166 -16.35 11.01 -3.75
N VAL A 167 -16.13 9.70 -3.76
CA VAL A 167 -14.87 9.13 -4.27
C VAL A 167 -14.67 9.51 -5.73
N PHE A 168 -15.67 9.34 -6.61
CA PHE A 168 -15.57 9.72 -8.02
C PHE A 168 -15.32 11.22 -8.24
N GLN A 169 -15.85 12.09 -7.39
CA GLN A 169 -15.55 13.52 -7.47
C GLN A 169 -14.11 13.84 -7.08
N LEU A 170 -13.60 13.18 -6.03
CA LEU A 170 -12.23 13.38 -5.54
C LEU A 170 -11.18 12.76 -6.48
N THR A 171 -11.48 11.61 -7.09
CA THR A 171 -10.54 10.91 -7.97
C THR A 171 -10.53 11.45 -9.41
N ALA A 172 -11.50 12.28 -9.79
CA ALA A 172 -11.55 12.87 -11.14
C ALA A 172 -10.30 13.71 -11.49
N GLN A 173 -9.55 14.13 -10.51
CA GLN A 173 -8.26 14.81 -10.61
C GLN A 173 -7.33 14.29 -9.52
N ASP A 174 -6.02 14.57 -9.63
CA ASP A 174 -5.08 14.28 -8.57
C ASP A 174 -5.43 15.08 -7.31
N THR A 175 -5.97 14.41 -6.30
CA THR A 175 -6.37 15.05 -5.04
C THR A 175 -5.43 14.60 -3.93
N TYR A 176 -4.76 15.58 -3.33
CA TYR A 176 -3.78 15.39 -2.27
C TYR A 176 -4.37 15.74 -0.92
N PHE A 177 -4.06 14.92 0.07
CA PHE A 177 -4.44 15.12 1.47
C PHE A 177 -3.18 15.08 2.33
N GLU A 178 -2.88 16.19 3.00
CA GLU A 178 -1.90 16.21 4.09
C GLU A 178 -2.47 15.43 5.29
N ALA A 179 -1.63 15.12 6.28
CA ALA A 179 -1.95 14.15 7.32
C ALA A 179 -3.26 14.45 8.06
N GLU A 180 -3.47 15.69 8.53
CA GLU A 180 -4.69 16.10 9.23
C GLU A 180 -5.91 16.06 8.32
N ALA A 181 -5.78 16.52 7.08
CA ALA A 181 -6.87 16.50 6.10
C ALA A 181 -7.26 15.08 5.70
N ALA A 182 -6.29 14.15 5.68
CA ALA A 182 -6.56 12.73 5.42
C ALA A 182 -7.38 12.10 6.56
N VAL A 183 -7.12 12.48 7.81
CA VAL A 183 -7.93 12.05 8.97
C VAL A 183 -9.35 12.62 8.88
N GLU A 184 -9.50 13.91 8.60
CA GLU A 184 -10.81 14.56 8.44
C GLU A 184 -11.63 13.95 7.31
N ALA A 185 -10.97 13.53 6.24
CA ALA A 185 -11.59 12.85 5.10
C ALA A 185 -11.88 11.36 5.33
N GLY A 186 -11.45 10.78 6.45
CA GLY A 186 -11.61 9.36 6.75
C GLY A 186 -10.64 8.43 6.00
N LEU A 187 -9.63 8.99 5.33
CA LEU A 187 -8.57 8.21 4.67
C LEU A 187 -7.57 7.64 5.67
N ALA A 188 -7.36 8.31 6.80
CA ALA A 188 -6.53 7.88 7.91
C ALA A 188 -7.31 7.92 9.22
N ASP A 189 -6.82 7.22 10.25
CA ASP A 189 -7.43 7.19 11.58
C ASP A 189 -6.81 8.24 12.50
N ARG A 190 -5.50 8.50 12.36
CA ARG A 190 -4.79 9.49 13.18
C ARG A 190 -3.43 9.89 12.62
N VAL A 191 -2.95 11.04 13.08
CA VAL A 191 -1.55 11.46 12.94
C VAL A 191 -0.77 11.02 14.16
N ILE A 192 0.40 10.40 13.93
CA ILE A 192 1.30 9.91 15.00
C ILE A 192 2.65 10.60 14.93
N HIS A 193 3.27 10.83 16.08
CA HIS A 193 4.58 11.46 16.20
C HIS A 193 5.66 10.47 16.67
N GLU A 194 5.26 9.25 17.04
CA GLU A 194 6.13 8.16 17.50
C GLU A 194 5.72 6.86 16.78
N LEU A 195 6.70 6.00 16.49
CA LEU A 195 6.52 4.71 15.81
C LEU A 195 6.69 3.54 16.76
#